data_2ce15cc8fd8320019b2d24d981f0a0b0
#
_entry.id   2ce15cc8fd8320019b2d24d981f0a0b0
#
_cell.length_a   1.000
_cell.length_b   1.000
_cell.length_c   1.000
_cell.angle_alpha   90.00
_cell.angle_beta   90.00
_cell.angle_gamma   90.00
#
_symmetry.space_group_name_H-M   'P 1'
#
loop_
_entity.id
_entity.type
_entity.pdbx_description
1 polymer ?
#
loop_
_entity_poly.entity_id
_entity_poly.type
_entity_poly.pdbx_seq_one_letter_code
_entity_poly.pdbx_strand_id
1 'polypeptide(L)'
;MKRSWVPIVLIGLAVLALLATLPGSRSDLAAPEDTAFLWDGLYLGKQTFADVPYVSTPYEVVIEMIRLADVKASDVVYDLGCGDGRLVIEAAKKTGCRGVGVDIDAELIAASESRARAAGVEDRVRFVRQDFFETDIREATVILIYLFTNVNIRLRPKFLSEMKPGSRLVSHAFDLGDWKPDFSTRVGSRQVHFWRIPANATGTWTWRMPGSRQAAFVLQIEQKYQQIGGTLTQGDHPSTLADAKLSGDRITFRVEQDVAGVKTAREFAGTLEGNEISGTIVSTDGAGVQNSRWKAVRDPSTLRPVE
;
A
#
# COMPACT_ATOMS: atom_id res chain seq x y z
N MET A 1 -17.97 25.78 48.30
CA MET A 1 -18.09 26.37 46.92
C MET A 1 -17.85 25.23 45.91
N LYS A 2 -18.92 24.68 45.37
CA LYS A 2 -18.87 23.59 44.33
C LYS A 2 -18.91 24.25 42.97
N ARG A 3 -17.86 24.16 42.19
CA ARG A 3 -17.85 24.54 40.76
C ARG A 3 -18.38 23.37 39.94
N SER A 4 -19.54 23.59 39.30
CA SER A 4 -20.14 22.65 38.35
C SER A 4 -19.40 22.76 37.00
N TRP A 5 -18.93 21.65 36.52
CA TRP A 5 -18.46 21.50 35.13
C TRP A 5 -19.67 21.14 34.25
N VAL A 6 -19.96 21.98 33.26
CA VAL A 6 -20.91 21.66 32.18
C VAL A 6 -20.05 21.20 30.99
N PRO A 7 -20.27 20.00 30.43
CA PRO A 7 -19.45 19.52 29.33
C PRO A 7 -19.80 20.25 28.03
N ILE A 8 -18.76 20.68 27.34
CA ILE A 8 -18.75 21.42 26.03
C ILE A 8 -19.43 20.64 24.89
N VAL A 9 -19.81 19.39 25.11
CA VAL A 9 -20.44 18.50 24.11
C VAL A 9 -21.84 18.96 23.67
N LEU A 10 -22.53 19.83 24.45
CA LEU A 10 -23.90 20.26 24.12
C LEU A 10 -23.98 21.45 23.13
N ILE A 11 -22.86 22.13 22.82
CA ILE A 11 -22.87 23.29 21.90
C ILE A 11 -22.83 22.83 20.43
N GLY A 12 -22.24 21.69 20.13
CA GLY A 12 -22.19 21.16 18.75
C GLY A 12 -23.55 20.67 18.22
N LEU A 13 -24.41 20.15 19.10
CA LEU A 13 -25.74 19.66 18.72
C LEU A 13 -26.78 20.78 18.53
N ALA A 14 -26.60 21.93 19.16
CA ALA A 14 -27.53 23.05 19.03
C ALA A 14 -27.42 23.78 17.69
N VAL A 15 -26.27 23.76 17.04
CA VAL A 15 -26.04 24.38 15.72
C VAL A 15 -26.68 23.56 14.61
N LEU A 16 -26.71 22.25 14.71
CA LEU A 16 -27.38 21.38 13.73
C LEU A 16 -28.92 21.44 13.82
N ALA A 17 -29.46 21.68 15.00
CA ALA A 17 -30.93 21.79 15.19
C ALA A 17 -31.49 23.10 14.67
N LEU A 18 -30.71 24.17 14.58
CA LEU A 18 -31.20 25.50 14.13
C LEU A 18 -31.31 25.61 12.60
N LEU A 19 -30.63 24.76 11.83
CA LEU A 19 -30.68 24.73 10.36
C LEU A 19 -31.87 23.93 9.80
N ALA A 20 -32.56 23.14 10.65
CA ALA A 20 -33.66 22.28 10.23
C ALA A 20 -35.06 22.96 10.24
N THR A 21 -35.19 24.23 10.63
CA THR A 21 -36.47 24.91 10.83
C THR A 21 -36.77 26.05 9.84
N LEU A 22 -36.02 26.22 8.77
CA LEU A 22 -36.34 27.23 7.75
C LEU A 22 -37.21 26.58 6.65
N PRO A 23 -38.42 27.12 6.39
CA PRO A 23 -39.28 26.59 5.34
C PRO A 23 -38.75 27.06 3.97
N GLY A 24 -38.33 26.12 3.13
CA GLY A 24 -38.08 26.42 1.72
C GLY A 24 -36.82 25.84 1.08
N SER A 25 -35.99 25.03 1.75
CA SER A 25 -34.85 24.40 1.11
C SER A 25 -35.05 22.88 0.99
N ARG A 26 -35.52 22.44 -0.16
CA ARG A 26 -35.36 21.05 -0.58
C ARG A 26 -33.91 20.79 -0.99
N SER A 27 -33.26 19.91 -0.24
CA SER A 27 -32.35 18.83 -0.67
C SER A 27 -31.57 19.07 -1.94
N ASP A 28 -30.30 19.34 -1.81
CA ASP A 28 -29.15 18.84 -2.55
C ASP A 28 -27.87 19.43 -1.97
N LEU A 29 -27.77 19.39 -0.63
CA LEU A 29 -26.49 19.61 0.02
C LEU A 29 -25.76 18.27 0.01
N ALA A 30 -25.04 17.98 -1.10
CA ALA A 30 -23.88 17.14 -1.05
C ALA A 30 -23.00 17.64 0.10
N ALA A 31 -22.58 16.75 1.01
CA ALA A 31 -21.63 17.11 2.03
C ALA A 31 -20.42 17.77 1.33
N PRO A 32 -19.97 18.96 1.79
CA PRO A 32 -18.84 19.62 1.15
C PRO A 32 -17.64 18.67 1.17
N GLU A 33 -16.96 18.58 0.03
CA GLU A 33 -15.78 17.72 -0.18
C GLU A 33 -14.62 18.03 0.81
N ASP A 34 -14.71 19.12 1.57
CA ASP A 34 -13.69 19.64 2.49
C ASP A 34 -13.93 19.32 3.97
N THR A 35 -14.90 18.48 4.34
CA THR A 35 -15.09 18.11 5.75
C THR A 35 -13.95 17.24 6.31
N ALA A 36 -13.11 16.65 5.47
CA ALA A 36 -11.88 15.98 5.89
C ALA A 36 -10.91 16.92 6.62
N PHE A 37 -10.88 18.21 6.24
CA PHE A 37 -9.99 19.22 6.81
C PHE A 37 -10.35 19.62 8.26
N LEU A 38 -11.61 19.49 8.65
CA LEU A 38 -12.06 19.87 10.01
C LEU A 38 -11.73 18.82 11.07
N TRP A 39 -11.38 17.60 10.68
CA TRP A 39 -11.10 16.49 11.60
C TRP A 39 -9.60 16.30 11.90
N ASP A 40 -8.70 16.74 11.02
CA ASP A 40 -7.25 16.63 11.22
C ASP A 40 -6.72 17.41 12.44
N GLY A 41 -7.44 18.43 12.90
CA GLY A 41 -7.03 19.24 14.05
C GLY A 41 -7.54 18.78 15.42
N LEU A 42 -8.50 17.84 15.48
CA LEU A 42 -9.15 17.45 16.75
C LEU A 42 -8.58 16.17 17.41
N TYR A 43 -7.67 15.47 16.76
CA TYR A 43 -7.20 14.16 17.22
C TYR A 43 -5.73 14.12 17.68
N LEU A 44 -5.25 15.16 18.38
CA LEU A 44 -3.96 15.15 19.05
C LEU A 44 -4.06 14.70 20.52
N GLY A 45 -4.56 13.50 20.77
CA GLY A 45 -4.56 12.87 22.08
C GLY A 45 -4.53 11.35 21.95
N LYS A 46 -3.81 10.67 22.84
CA LYS A 46 -3.92 9.21 22.99
C LYS A 46 -5.38 8.84 23.24
N GLN A 47 -6.12 8.52 22.19
CA GLN A 47 -7.45 7.96 22.33
C GLN A 47 -7.32 6.43 22.35
N THR A 48 -7.76 5.83 23.43
CA THR A 48 -7.85 4.38 23.64
C THR A 48 -9.13 3.76 23.06
N PHE A 49 -9.88 4.50 22.25
CA PHE A 49 -11.15 4.06 21.64
C PHE A 49 -11.20 4.51 20.18
N ALA A 50 -11.51 3.57 19.30
CA ALA A 50 -11.72 3.67 17.85
C ALA A 50 -11.20 4.97 17.21
N ASP A 51 -9.99 4.92 16.67
CA ASP A 51 -9.37 6.08 15.98
C ASP A 51 -10.19 6.53 14.74
N VAL A 52 -11.19 5.72 14.33
CA VAL A 52 -12.04 5.95 13.15
C VAL A 52 -13.50 5.62 13.49
N PRO A 53 -14.47 6.51 13.24
CA PRO A 53 -15.88 6.18 13.37
C PRO A 53 -16.27 5.14 12.31
N TYR A 54 -17.20 4.24 12.68
CA TYR A 54 -17.72 3.28 11.70
C TYR A 54 -18.54 3.99 10.62
N VAL A 55 -18.02 3.95 9.39
CA VAL A 55 -18.73 4.36 8.17
C VAL A 55 -18.56 3.26 7.13
N SER A 56 -19.68 2.76 6.63
CA SER A 56 -19.65 1.62 5.74
C SER A 56 -19.22 2.01 4.30
N THR A 57 -18.30 1.25 3.70
CA THR A 57 -17.95 1.39 2.27
C THR A 57 -19.17 1.02 1.39
N PRO A 58 -19.59 1.87 0.45
CA PRO A 58 -20.66 1.54 -0.50
C PRO A 58 -20.34 0.29 -1.33
N TYR A 59 -21.38 -0.47 -1.67
CA TYR A 59 -21.20 -1.77 -2.31
C TYR A 59 -20.46 -1.70 -3.65
N GLU A 60 -20.75 -0.70 -4.47
CA GLU A 60 -20.07 -0.45 -5.74
C GLU A 60 -18.56 -0.20 -5.58
N VAL A 61 -18.17 0.46 -4.47
CA VAL A 61 -16.75 0.69 -4.12
C VAL A 61 -16.10 -0.61 -3.65
N VAL A 62 -16.80 -1.42 -2.84
CA VAL A 62 -16.33 -2.76 -2.43
C VAL A 62 -15.98 -3.60 -3.65
N ILE A 63 -16.86 -3.64 -4.65
CA ILE A 63 -16.64 -4.38 -5.88
C ILE A 63 -15.43 -3.86 -6.65
N GLU A 64 -15.28 -2.55 -6.75
CA GLU A 64 -14.13 -1.96 -7.42
C GLU A 64 -12.81 -2.21 -6.68
N MET A 65 -12.81 -2.14 -5.34
CA MET A 65 -11.62 -2.47 -4.54
C MET A 65 -11.16 -3.91 -4.78
N ILE A 66 -12.09 -4.88 -4.78
CA ILE A 66 -11.81 -6.30 -5.06
C ILE A 66 -11.27 -6.48 -6.49
N ARG A 67 -11.89 -5.82 -7.46
CA ARG A 67 -11.45 -5.84 -8.86
C ARG A 67 -10.06 -5.24 -9.04
N LEU A 68 -9.81 -4.07 -8.44
CA LEU A 68 -8.54 -3.36 -8.56
C LEU A 68 -7.39 -4.14 -7.90
N ALA A 69 -7.67 -4.78 -6.76
CA ALA A 69 -6.74 -5.70 -6.11
C ALA A 69 -6.52 -6.99 -6.90
N ASP A 70 -7.32 -7.28 -7.93
CA ASP A 70 -7.28 -8.54 -8.68
C ASP A 70 -7.29 -9.76 -7.77
N VAL A 71 -8.23 -9.77 -6.80
CA VAL A 71 -8.31 -10.82 -5.77
C VAL A 71 -8.55 -12.18 -6.39
N LYS A 72 -7.75 -13.16 -6.00
CA LYS A 72 -7.81 -14.57 -6.45
C LYS A 72 -8.23 -15.50 -5.32
N ALA A 73 -8.66 -16.70 -5.65
CA ALA A 73 -9.00 -17.74 -4.66
C ALA A 73 -7.81 -18.13 -3.74
N SER A 74 -6.58 -17.94 -4.21
CA SER A 74 -5.37 -18.20 -3.43
C SER A 74 -5.00 -17.09 -2.44
N ASP A 75 -5.70 -15.95 -2.48
CA ASP A 75 -5.38 -14.81 -1.63
C ASP A 75 -5.88 -14.97 -0.21
N VAL A 76 -5.21 -14.23 0.69
CA VAL A 76 -5.65 -13.94 2.05
C VAL A 76 -5.91 -12.44 2.14
N VAL A 77 -7.19 -12.07 2.18
CA VAL A 77 -7.64 -10.68 2.20
C VAL A 77 -7.81 -10.23 3.65
N TYR A 78 -7.14 -9.17 4.04
CA TYR A 78 -7.34 -8.50 5.33
C TYR A 78 -8.13 -7.21 5.15
N ASP A 79 -9.00 -6.92 6.13
CA ASP A 79 -9.70 -5.65 6.29
C ASP A 79 -9.43 -5.12 7.69
N LEU A 80 -8.67 -4.04 7.79
CA LEU A 80 -8.28 -3.41 9.05
C LEU A 80 -9.28 -2.29 9.38
N GLY A 81 -10.03 -2.46 10.48
CA GLY A 81 -11.23 -1.69 10.78
C GLY A 81 -12.42 -2.19 9.96
N CYS A 82 -12.68 -3.49 10.03
CA CYS A 82 -13.60 -4.17 9.10
C CYS A 82 -15.08 -3.81 9.27
N GLY A 83 -15.45 -3.15 10.38
CA GLY A 83 -16.83 -2.80 10.65
C GLY A 83 -17.74 -4.03 10.59
N ASP A 84 -18.70 -4.01 9.66
CA ASP A 84 -19.66 -5.11 9.44
C ASP A 84 -19.14 -6.24 8.52
N GLY A 85 -17.84 -6.26 8.23
CA GLY A 85 -17.15 -7.33 7.51
C GLY A 85 -17.40 -7.38 6.00
N ARG A 86 -18.08 -6.37 5.42
CA ARG A 86 -18.55 -6.43 4.02
C ARG A 86 -17.44 -6.61 3.00
N LEU A 87 -16.25 -6.05 3.20
CA LEU A 87 -15.12 -6.15 2.27
C LEU A 87 -14.63 -7.61 2.15
N VAL A 88 -14.32 -8.26 3.27
CA VAL A 88 -13.83 -9.65 3.26
C VAL A 88 -14.91 -10.65 2.88
N ILE A 89 -16.17 -10.41 3.29
CA ILE A 89 -17.31 -11.26 2.93
C ILE A 89 -17.54 -11.24 1.42
N GLU A 90 -17.59 -10.06 0.80
CA GLU A 90 -17.78 -9.95 -0.64
C GLU A 90 -16.57 -10.46 -1.43
N ALA A 91 -15.35 -10.27 -0.93
CA ALA A 91 -14.16 -10.86 -1.53
C ALA A 91 -14.27 -12.40 -1.54
N ALA A 92 -14.58 -13.01 -0.41
CA ALA A 92 -14.75 -14.48 -0.29
C ALA A 92 -15.87 -15.02 -1.18
N LYS A 93 -17.04 -14.35 -1.22
CA LYS A 93 -18.17 -14.72 -2.09
C LYS A 93 -17.80 -14.72 -3.57
N LYS A 94 -17.10 -13.67 -4.01
CA LYS A 94 -16.80 -13.48 -5.44
C LYS A 94 -15.65 -14.34 -5.93
N THR A 95 -14.67 -14.61 -5.11
CA THR A 95 -13.40 -15.20 -5.56
C THR A 95 -13.08 -16.53 -4.90
N GLY A 96 -13.73 -16.87 -3.78
CA GLY A 96 -13.39 -18.04 -2.98
C GLY A 96 -12.14 -17.87 -2.13
N CYS A 97 -11.61 -16.65 -1.99
CA CYS A 97 -10.44 -16.35 -1.17
C CYS A 97 -10.70 -16.57 0.33
N ARG A 98 -9.63 -16.58 1.13
CA ARG A 98 -9.72 -16.45 2.58
C ARG A 98 -9.80 -14.98 2.97
N GLY A 99 -10.53 -14.67 4.06
CA GLY A 99 -10.66 -13.32 4.58
C GLY A 99 -10.43 -13.22 6.07
N VAL A 100 -9.85 -12.11 6.52
CA VAL A 100 -9.67 -11.77 7.93
C VAL A 100 -10.13 -10.33 8.13
N GLY A 101 -11.21 -10.14 8.88
CA GLY A 101 -11.65 -8.82 9.32
C GLY A 101 -11.16 -8.55 10.73
N VAL A 102 -10.63 -7.37 10.98
CA VAL A 102 -10.15 -6.94 12.30
C VAL A 102 -10.87 -5.67 12.70
N ASP A 103 -11.47 -5.67 13.87
CA ASP A 103 -12.09 -4.49 14.47
C ASP A 103 -11.94 -4.52 15.99
N ILE A 104 -11.94 -3.37 16.63
CA ILE A 104 -11.89 -3.27 18.10
C ILE A 104 -13.27 -3.40 18.72
N ASP A 105 -14.33 -3.12 17.96
CA ASP A 105 -15.71 -3.12 18.41
C ASP A 105 -16.30 -4.54 18.40
N ALA A 106 -16.70 -5.03 19.58
CA ALA A 106 -17.27 -6.36 19.74
C ALA A 106 -18.62 -6.53 19.04
N GLU A 107 -19.43 -5.46 18.95
CA GLU A 107 -20.75 -5.52 18.32
C GLU A 107 -20.60 -5.62 16.78
N LEU A 108 -19.64 -4.89 16.21
CA LEU A 108 -19.32 -4.99 14.80
C LEU A 108 -18.74 -6.36 14.42
N ILE A 109 -17.89 -6.94 15.27
CA ILE A 109 -17.39 -8.31 15.08
C ILE A 109 -18.56 -9.32 15.09
N ALA A 110 -19.47 -9.25 16.06
CA ALA A 110 -20.63 -10.13 16.11
C ALA A 110 -21.55 -9.96 14.88
N ALA A 111 -21.74 -8.73 14.43
CA ALA A 111 -22.49 -8.43 13.20
C ALA A 111 -21.82 -9.01 11.95
N SER A 112 -20.48 -8.91 11.85
CA SER A 112 -19.69 -9.48 10.77
C SER A 112 -19.79 -10.98 10.69
N GLU A 113 -19.70 -11.68 11.82
CA GLU A 113 -19.87 -13.13 11.90
C GLU A 113 -21.28 -13.58 11.47
N SER A 114 -22.32 -12.86 11.94
CA SER A 114 -23.70 -13.12 11.53
C SER A 114 -23.89 -12.95 10.02
N ARG A 115 -23.30 -11.90 9.45
CA ARG A 115 -23.31 -11.65 7.99
C ARG A 115 -22.59 -12.73 7.21
N ALA A 116 -21.43 -13.19 7.67
CA ALA A 116 -20.66 -14.24 7.01
C ALA A 116 -21.48 -15.55 6.95
N ARG A 117 -22.15 -15.93 8.05
CA ARG A 117 -23.08 -17.08 8.08
C ARG A 117 -24.23 -16.89 7.10
N ALA A 118 -24.87 -15.74 7.10
CA ALA A 118 -25.97 -15.44 6.17
C ALA A 118 -25.52 -15.45 4.70
N ALA A 119 -24.25 -15.15 4.44
CA ALA A 119 -23.64 -15.16 3.11
C ALA A 119 -23.08 -16.54 2.70
N GLY A 120 -23.04 -17.53 3.61
CA GLY A 120 -22.48 -18.87 3.37
C GLY A 120 -20.98 -18.89 3.12
N VAL A 121 -20.23 -18.03 3.82
CA VAL A 121 -18.77 -17.93 3.70
C VAL A 121 -18.05 -17.99 5.04
N GLU A 122 -18.70 -18.39 6.10
CA GLU A 122 -18.17 -18.50 7.46
C GLU A 122 -16.97 -19.44 7.59
N ASP A 123 -16.82 -20.39 6.68
CA ASP A 123 -15.69 -21.31 6.59
C ASP A 123 -14.46 -20.67 5.92
N ARG A 124 -14.62 -19.54 5.26
CA ARG A 124 -13.56 -18.82 4.52
C ARG A 124 -13.12 -17.54 5.17
N VAL A 125 -13.97 -16.92 6.00
CA VAL A 125 -13.68 -15.65 6.65
C VAL A 125 -13.68 -15.80 8.17
N ARG A 126 -12.77 -15.11 8.83
CA ARG A 126 -12.73 -14.99 10.29
C ARG A 126 -12.68 -13.52 10.69
N PHE A 127 -13.26 -13.24 11.86
CA PHE A 127 -13.23 -11.91 12.43
C PHE A 127 -12.52 -11.93 13.77
N VAL A 128 -11.69 -10.92 14.02
CA VAL A 128 -10.83 -10.84 15.19
C VAL A 128 -11.08 -9.51 15.89
N ARG A 129 -11.49 -9.57 17.17
CA ARG A 129 -11.56 -8.38 17.99
C ARG A 129 -10.18 -8.00 18.49
N GLN A 130 -9.54 -7.02 17.83
CA GLN A 130 -8.17 -6.60 18.15
C GLN A 130 -7.92 -5.20 17.63
N ASP A 131 -6.94 -4.50 18.22
CA ASP A 131 -6.35 -3.32 17.61
C ASP A 131 -5.58 -3.72 16.34
N PHE A 132 -5.93 -3.12 15.21
CA PHE A 132 -5.28 -3.43 13.93
C PHE A 132 -3.81 -3.00 13.88
N PHE A 133 -3.36 -2.07 14.72
CA PHE A 133 -1.94 -1.75 14.84
C PHE A 133 -1.13 -2.90 15.43
N GLU A 134 -1.73 -3.73 16.26
CA GLU A 134 -1.11 -4.89 16.91
C GLU A 134 -1.33 -6.20 16.14
N THR A 135 -2.19 -6.20 15.13
CA THR A 135 -2.53 -7.40 14.35
C THR A 135 -1.37 -7.83 13.46
N ASP A 136 -1.00 -9.12 13.50
CA ASP A 136 -0.04 -9.70 12.56
C ASP A 136 -0.65 -9.80 11.15
N ILE A 137 -0.05 -9.12 10.17
CA ILE A 137 -0.51 -9.09 8.78
C ILE A 137 0.43 -9.81 7.80
N ARG A 138 1.39 -10.60 8.31
CA ARG A 138 2.42 -11.27 7.46
C ARG A 138 1.83 -12.31 6.50
N GLU A 139 0.67 -12.88 6.78
CA GLU A 139 0.00 -13.78 5.83
C GLU A 139 -0.87 -13.05 4.79
N ALA A 140 -1.13 -11.75 4.97
CA ALA A 140 -1.94 -10.98 4.04
C ALA A 140 -1.27 -10.89 2.66
N THR A 141 -2.01 -11.24 1.62
CA THR A 141 -1.63 -10.99 0.22
C THR A 141 -2.35 -9.80 -0.36
N VAL A 142 -3.48 -9.43 0.25
CA VAL A 142 -4.28 -8.24 -0.06
C VAL A 142 -4.73 -7.60 1.24
N ILE A 143 -4.60 -6.28 1.34
CA ILE A 143 -5.24 -5.49 2.39
C ILE A 143 -6.22 -4.52 1.74
N LEU A 144 -7.44 -4.48 2.24
CA LEU A 144 -8.49 -3.53 1.88
C LEU A 144 -8.76 -2.66 3.11
N ILE A 145 -8.78 -1.33 2.97
CA ILE A 145 -9.01 -0.41 4.09
C ILE A 145 -9.93 0.75 3.71
N TYR A 146 -10.65 1.24 4.71
CA TYR A 146 -11.35 2.53 4.68
C TYR A 146 -11.06 3.28 5.97
N LEU A 147 -9.83 3.81 6.09
CA LEU A 147 -9.32 4.50 7.27
C LEU A 147 -8.82 5.88 6.86
N PHE A 148 -8.84 6.84 7.77
CA PHE A 148 -8.35 8.19 7.50
C PHE A 148 -6.86 8.23 7.13
N THR A 149 -6.44 9.24 6.34
CA THR A 149 -5.05 9.41 5.89
C THR A 149 -4.04 9.38 7.05
N ASN A 150 -4.33 10.00 8.19
CA ASN A 150 -3.44 9.99 9.36
C ASN A 150 -3.25 8.58 9.95
N VAL A 151 -4.29 7.76 9.95
CA VAL A 151 -4.22 6.35 10.37
C VAL A 151 -3.44 5.52 9.36
N ASN A 152 -3.72 5.70 8.07
CA ASN A 152 -3.01 5.05 6.97
C ASN A 152 -1.49 5.35 7.03
N ILE A 153 -1.11 6.60 7.30
CA ILE A 153 0.30 7.01 7.48
C ILE A 153 0.96 6.25 8.64
N ARG A 154 0.27 6.09 9.77
CA ARG A 154 0.78 5.32 10.92
C ARG A 154 0.94 3.83 10.62
N LEU A 155 0.14 3.28 9.70
CA LEU A 155 0.22 1.87 9.28
C LEU A 155 1.31 1.61 8.23
N ARG A 156 1.85 2.63 7.55
CA ARG A 156 2.88 2.45 6.50
C ARG A 156 4.08 1.59 6.92
N PRO A 157 4.72 1.83 8.09
CA PRO A 157 5.85 1.00 8.51
C PRO A 157 5.47 -0.48 8.63
N LYS A 158 4.25 -0.76 9.12
CA LYS A 158 3.71 -2.10 9.25
C LYS A 158 3.50 -2.76 7.89
N PHE A 159 2.90 -2.05 6.93
CA PHE A 159 2.72 -2.55 5.57
C PHE A 159 4.07 -2.90 4.90
N LEU A 160 5.06 -2.01 5.04
CA LEU A 160 6.38 -2.19 4.43
C LEU A 160 7.23 -3.28 5.09
N SER A 161 7.05 -3.53 6.39
CA SER A 161 7.87 -4.50 7.13
C SER A 161 7.24 -5.90 7.23
N GLU A 162 5.91 -6.00 7.24
CA GLU A 162 5.23 -7.27 7.47
C GLU A 162 4.66 -7.90 6.20
N MET A 163 4.20 -7.07 5.23
CA MET A 163 3.65 -7.62 3.99
C MET A 163 4.75 -8.08 3.04
N LYS A 164 4.50 -9.17 2.34
CA LYS A 164 5.43 -9.67 1.32
C LYS A 164 5.47 -8.73 0.11
N PRO A 165 6.64 -8.52 -0.51
CA PRO A 165 6.73 -7.83 -1.78
C PRO A 165 5.76 -8.41 -2.82
N GLY A 166 5.08 -7.53 -3.57
CA GLY A 166 4.05 -7.94 -4.52
C GLY A 166 2.64 -8.05 -3.93
N SER A 167 2.48 -8.07 -2.60
CA SER A 167 1.17 -7.93 -1.95
C SER A 167 0.50 -6.62 -2.35
N ARG A 168 -0.81 -6.54 -2.22
CA ARG A 168 -1.62 -5.43 -2.73
C ARG A 168 -2.36 -4.76 -1.59
N LEU A 169 -2.33 -3.43 -1.59
CA LEU A 169 -3.08 -2.59 -0.67
C LEU A 169 -4.04 -1.73 -1.47
N VAL A 170 -5.31 -1.72 -1.08
CA VAL A 170 -6.33 -0.87 -1.69
C VAL A 170 -7.04 -0.06 -0.61
N SER A 171 -7.07 1.25 -0.78
CA SER A 171 -7.74 2.17 0.14
C SER A 171 -8.91 2.87 -0.54
N HIS A 172 -10.05 2.92 0.15
CA HIS A 172 -11.19 3.72 -0.20
C HIS A 172 -10.98 5.16 0.29
N ALA A 173 -11.12 6.13 -0.58
CA ALA A 173 -11.08 7.57 -0.39
C ALA A 173 -9.75 8.15 0.10
N PHE A 174 -9.12 7.57 1.10
CA PHE A 174 -7.96 8.14 1.80
C PHE A 174 -6.65 7.53 1.33
N ASP A 175 -5.66 8.38 1.11
CA ASP A 175 -4.32 7.99 0.65
C ASP A 175 -3.37 7.62 1.82
N LEU A 176 -2.11 7.39 1.50
CA LEU A 176 -1.02 7.13 2.43
C LEU A 176 -0.03 8.32 2.53
N GLY A 177 -0.50 9.55 2.32
CA GLY A 177 0.32 10.76 2.39
C GLY A 177 1.31 10.87 1.23
N ASP A 178 2.59 10.94 1.53
CA ASP A 178 3.66 11.05 0.52
C ASP A 178 3.98 9.73 -0.19
N TRP A 179 3.52 8.57 0.31
CA TRP A 179 3.55 7.33 -0.43
C TRP A 179 2.46 7.32 -1.51
N LYS A 180 2.83 7.79 -2.71
CA LYS A 180 1.88 7.92 -3.81
C LYS A 180 1.41 6.56 -4.31
N PRO A 181 0.10 6.40 -4.65
CA PRO A 181 -0.42 5.15 -5.18
C PRO A 181 0.19 4.82 -6.55
N ASP A 182 0.32 3.53 -6.84
CA ASP A 182 0.70 3.04 -8.18
C ASP A 182 -0.42 3.31 -9.19
N PHE A 183 -1.67 3.29 -8.72
CA PHE A 183 -2.84 3.58 -9.52
C PHE A 183 -3.99 4.12 -8.66
N SER A 184 -4.82 4.97 -9.25
CA SER A 184 -6.06 5.47 -8.64
C SER A 184 -7.19 5.48 -9.64
N THR A 185 -8.40 5.19 -9.17
CA THR A 185 -9.63 5.26 -9.95
C THR A 185 -10.75 5.92 -9.14
N ARG A 186 -11.91 6.10 -9.75
CA ARG A 186 -13.11 6.66 -9.08
C ARG A 186 -14.32 5.78 -9.34
N VAL A 187 -15.18 5.68 -8.31
CA VAL A 187 -16.53 5.12 -8.38
C VAL A 187 -17.49 6.24 -7.97
N GLY A 188 -18.13 6.88 -8.93
CA GLY A 188 -18.83 8.14 -8.70
C GLY A 188 -17.87 9.24 -8.23
N SER A 189 -18.16 9.87 -7.09
CA SER A 189 -17.27 10.86 -6.45
C SER A 189 -16.16 10.24 -5.59
N ARG A 190 -16.21 8.96 -5.30
CA ARG A 190 -15.31 8.28 -4.36
C ARG A 190 -14.04 7.79 -5.03
N GLN A 191 -12.90 8.14 -4.45
CA GLN A 191 -11.59 7.67 -4.92
C GLN A 191 -11.30 6.26 -4.40
N VAL A 192 -10.55 5.49 -5.17
CA VAL A 192 -9.99 4.19 -4.77
C VAL A 192 -8.52 4.18 -5.21
N HIS A 193 -7.64 3.95 -4.26
CA HIS A 193 -6.20 3.99 -4.43
C HIS A 193 -5.61 2.59 -4.30
N PHE A 194 -4.60 2.29 -5.10
CA PHE A 194 -3.93 1.00 -5.15
C PHE A 194 -2.43 1.17 -4.98
N TRP A 195 -1.82 0.33 -4.15
CA TRP A 195 -0.38 0.17 -4.00
C TRP A 195 0.00 -1.30 -4.12
N ARG A 196 1.13 -1.55 -4.75
CA ARG A 196 1.83 -2.82 -4.70
C ARG A 196 2.98 -2.70 -3.73
N ILE A 197 3.03 -3.55 -2.72
CA ILE A 197 4.08 -3.51 -1.71
C ILE A 197 5.43 -3.76 -2.39
N PRO A 198 6.38 -2.81 -2.32
CA PRO A 198 7.68 -2.96 -2.94
C PRO A 198 8.60 -3.84 -2.10
N ALA A 199 9.51 -4.55 -2.76
CA ALA A 199 10.66 -5.13 -2.09
C ALA A 199 11.61 -4.02 -1.60
N ASN A 200 12.43 -4.32 -0.60
CA ASN A 200 13.50 -3.42 -0.21
C ASN A 200 14.73 -3.65 -1.11
N ALA A 201 14.94 -2.75 -2.06
CA ALA A 201 16.04 -2.77 -3.01
C ALA A 201 17.24 -1.92 -2.57
N THR A 202 17.17 -1.21 -1.43
CA THR A 202 18.24 -0.31 -0.95
C THR A 202 19.57 -1.03 -0.80
N GLY A 203 20.66 -0.29 -0.96
CA GLY A 203 22.01 -0.75 -0.65
C GLY A 203 22.90 -0.97 -1.86
N THR A 204 24.02 -1.65 -1.63
CA THR A 204 25.08 -1.91 -2.61
C THR A 204 25.01 -3.35 -3.07
N TRP A 205 24.88 -3.55 -4.38
CA TRP A 205 24.76 -4.83 -5.04
C TRP A 205 25.95 -5.06 -5.96
N THR A 206 26.50 -6.26 -5.96
CA THR A 206 27.70 -6.55 -6.78
C THR A 206 27.51 -7.84 -7.58
N TRP A 207 28.07 -7.86 -8.80
CA TRP A 207 28.15 -9.07 -9.61
C TRP A 207 29.29 -8.97 -10.66
N ARG A 208 29.62 -10.11 -11.25
CA ARG A 208 30.48 -10.22 -12.43
C ARG A 208 29.75 -10.97 -13.53
N MET A 209 29.99 -10.60 -14.78
CA MET A 209 29.50 -11.38 -15.91
C MET A 209 30.29 -12.70 -16.02
N PRO A 210 29.62 -13.85 -16.24
CA PRO A 210 30.28 -15.15 -16.41
C PRO A 210 31.32 -15.09 -17.54
N GLY A 211 32.52 -15.60 -17.27
CA GLY A 211 33.61 -15.65 -18.24
C GLY A 211 34.26 -14.30 -18.58
N SER A 212 33.81 -13.20 -18.03
CA SER A 212 34.36 -11.86 -18.28
C SER A 212 35.57 -11.59 -17.38
N ARG A 213 36.63 -11.01 -17.98
CA ARG A 213 37.80 -10.44 -17.27
C ARG A 213 37.57 -8.99 -16.87
N GLN A 214 36.44 -8.40 -17.25
CA GLN A 214 36.12 -7.01 -16.92
C GLN A 214 35.86 -6.83 -15.42
N ALA A 215 35.93 -5.58 -14.96
CA ALA A 215 35.61 -5.20 -13.59
C ALA A 215 34.21 -5.66 -13.18
N ALA A 216 34.03 -5.89 -11.88
CA ALA A 216 32.70 -6.15 -11.32
C ALA A 216 31.78 -4.95 -11.55
N PHE A 217 30.51 -5.23 -11.66
CA PHE A 217 29.47 -4.22 -11.55
C PHE A 217 29.19 -3.94 -10.07
N VAL A 218 29.03 -2.67 -9.73
CA VAL A 218 28.60 -2.21 -8.42
C VAL A 218 27.38 -1.32 -8.64
N LEU A 219 26.24 -1.77 -8.16
CA LEU A 219 24.95 -1.05 -8.24
C LEU A 219 24.60 -0.53 -6.84
N GLN A 220 24.49 0.79 -6.72
CA GLN A 220 24.02 1.46 -5.51
C GLN A 220 22.59 1.92 -5.73
N ILE A 221 21.66 1.48 -4.87
CA ILE A 221 20.24 1.82 -4.94
C ILE A 221 19.83 2.63 -3.72
N GLU A 222 19.21 3.77 -3.97
CA GLU A 222 18.41 4.55 -3.05
C GLU A 222 16.94 4.31 -3.35
N GLN A 223 16.11 4.23 -2.30
CA GLN A 223 14.70 3.92 -2.44
C GLN A 223 13.87 4.77 -1.49
N LYS A 224 12.75 5.28 -2.02
CA LYS A 224 11.65 5.83 -1.24
C LYS A 224 10.36 5.16 -1.72
N TYR A 225 9.77 4.29 -0.89
CA TYR A 225 8.63 3.43 -1.26
C TYR A 225 8.93 2.60 -2.53
N GLN A 226 8.13 2.74 -3.60
CA GLN A 226 8.38 2.09 -4.90
C GLN A 226 9.29 2.87 -5.83
N GLN A 227 9.69 4.08 -5.45
CA GLN A 227 10.60 4.91 -6.25
C GLN A 227 12.04 4.53 -5.93
N ILE A 228 12.81 4.24 -6.96
CA ILE A 228 14.23 3.89 -6.85
C ILE A 228 15.07 4.78 -7.76
N GLY A 229 16.28 5.04 -7.32
CA GLY A 229 17.32 5.71 -8.08
C GLY A 229 18.68 5.18 -7.67
N GLY A 230 19.74 5.70 -8.29
CA GLY A 230 21.09 5.31 -7.91
C GLY A 230 22.09 5.31 -9.06
N THR A 231 23.17 4.56 -8.88
CA THR A 231 24.30 4.48 -9.81
C THR A 231 24.73 3.05 -10.05
N LEU A 232 25.06 2.74 -11.30
CA LEU A 232 25.75 1.52 -11.69
C LEU A 232 27.19 1.88 -12.11
N THR A 233 28.18 1.28 -11.46
CA THR A 233 29.62 1.46 -11.77
C THR A 233 30.18 0.16 -12.31
N GLN A 234 30.96 0.27 -13.40
CA GLN A 234 31.79 -0.82 -13.92
C GLN A 234 33.22 -0.32 -14.10
N GLY A 235 34.18 -0.81 -13.30
CA GLY A 235 35.50 -0.21 -13.18
C GLY A 235 35.40 1.22 -12.66
N ASP A 236 35.97 2.18 -13.41
CA ASP A 236 35.95 3.61 -13.06
C ASP A 236 34.84 4.41 -13.79
N HIS A 237 33.84 3.71 -14.35
CA HIS A 237 32.77 4.33 -15.15
C HIS A 237 31.42 4.27 -14.42
N PRO A 238 31.05 5.31 -13.63
CA PRO A 238 29.73 5.41 -13.03
C PRO A 238 28.68 5.86 -14.05
N SER A 239 27.47 5.35 -13.93
CA SER A 239 26.32 5.75 -14.73
C SER A 239 25.08 5.86 -13.84
N THR A 240 24.33 6.93 -13.98
CA THR A 240 23.05 7.09 -13.28
C THR A 240 22.01 6.16 -13.87
N LEU A 241 21.17 5.59 -13.01
CA LEU A 241 20.04 4.76 -13.44
C LEU A 241 18.99 5.66 -14.13
N ALA A 242 18.61 5.27 -15.34
CA ALA A 242 17.48 5.85 -16.07
C ALA A 242 16.31 4.88 -16.08
N ASP A 243 15.08 5.41 -16.15
CA ASP A 243 13.83 4.65 -16.23
C ASP A 243 13.69 3.56 -15.13
N ALA A 244 14.29 3.82 -13.97
CA ALA A 244 14.31 2.87 -12.86
C ALA A 244 12.93 2.69 -12.27
N LYS A 245 12.48 1.43 -12.15
CA LYS A 245 11.16 1.06 -11.64
C LYS A 245 11.27 -0.14 -10.71
N LEU A 246 10.51 -0.08 -9.62
CA LEU A 246 10.31 -1.20 -8.69
C LEU A 246 8.82 -1.44 -8.52
N SER A 247 8.35 -2.64 -8.83
CA SER A 247 6.96 -3.04 -8.65
C SER A 247 6.90 -4.42 -7.99
N GLY A 248 6.53 -4.46 -6.72
CA GLY A 248 6.68 -5.66 -5.91
C GLY A 248 8.16 -6.04 -5.81
N ASP A 249 8.49 -7.25 -6.24
CA ASP A 249 9.83 -7.81 -6.32
C ASP A 249 10.55 -7.57 -7.66
N ARG A 250 9.86 -6.95 -8.64
CA ARG A 250 10.37 -6.72 -9.99
C ARG A 250 11.08 -5.39 -10.10
N ILE A 251 12.35 -5.43 -10.50
CA ILE A 251 13.17 -4.25 -10.75
C ILE A 251 13.54 -4.14 -12.23
N THR A 252 13.43 -2.94 -12.80
CA THR A 252 13.94 -2.63 -14.13
C THR A 252 14.66 -1.28 -14.10
N PHE A 253 15.73 -1.15 -14.86
CA PHE A 253 16.42 0.12 -15.07
C PHE A 253 17.28 0.07 -16.33
N ARG A 254 17.63 1.25 -16.83
CA ARG A 254 18.52 1.43 -17.98
C ARG A 254 19.75 2.24 -17.57
N VAL A 255 20.88 1.92 -18.19
CA VAL A 255 22.10 2.74 -18.09
C VAL A 255 22.70 2.93 -19.48
N GLU A 256 23.30 4.09 -19.68
CA GLU A 256 24.11 4.38 -20.85
C GLU A 256 25.55 4.66 -20.41
N GLN A 257 26.50 4.07 -21.11
CA GLN A 257 27.92 4.21 -20.86
C GLN A 257 28.65 4.53 -22.15
N ASP A 258 29.63 5.41 -22.08
CA ASP A 258 30.59 5.63 -23.15
C ASP A 258 31.96 5.23 -22.61
N VAL A 259 32.45 4.11 -23.12
CA VAL A 259 33.78 3.60 -22.74
C VAL A 259 34.68 3.59 -23.97
N ALA A 260 35.68 4.47 -23.98
CA ALA A 260 36.62 4.62 -25.08
C ALA A 260 35.95 4.92 -26.45
N GLY A 261 34.88 5.73 -26.44
CA GLY A 261 34.13 6.12 -27.64
C GLY A 261 33.10 5.08 -28.11
N VAL A 262 32.95 3.97 -27.38
CA VAL A 262 31.91 2.97 -27.65
C VAL A 262 30.70 3.23 -26.73
N LYS A 263 29.63 3.75 -27.32
CA LYS A 263 28.35 3.93 -26.58
C LYS A 263 27.66 2.61 -26.43
N THR A 264 27.36 2.23 -25.19
CA THR A 264 26.63 1.02 -24.86
C THR A 264 25.41 1.39 -24.01
N ALA A 265 24.23 1.00 -24.45
CA ALA A 265 23.01 1.03 -23.64
C ALA A 265 22.75 -0.36 -23.05
N ARG A 266 22.42 -0.43 -21.77
CA ARG A 266 22.04 -1.67 -21.11
C ARG A 266 20.70 -1.51 -20.40
N GLU A 267 19.81 -2.45 -20.67
CA GLU A 267 18.51 -2.55 -19.99
C GLU A 267 18.55 -3.77 -19.07
N PHE A 268 18.29 -3.53 -17.80
CA PHE A 268 18.27 -4.56 -16.75
C PHE A 268 16.83 -4.86 -16.37
N ALA A 269 16.52 -6.15 -16.27
CA ALA A 269 15.28 -6.63 -15.68
C ALA A 269 15.62 -7.76 -14.70
N GLY A 270 15.04 -7.74 -13.51
CA GLY A 270 15.33 -8.72 -12.48
C GLY A 270 14.22 -8.91 -11.47
N THR A 271 14.32 -10.00 -10.70
CA THR A 271 13.50 -10.31 -9.54
C THR A 271 14.38 -10.27 -8.30
N LEU A 272 13.89 -9.62 -7.26
CA LEU A 272 14.59 -9.41 -5.99
C LEU A 272 14.06 -10.42 -4.95
N GLU A 273 14.93 -11.25 -4.41
CA GLU A 273 14.63 -12.20 -3.34
C GLU A 273 15.67 -12.05 -2.21
N GLY A 274 15.28 -11.45 -1.10
CA GLY A 274 16.18 -11.19 0.02
C GLY A 274 17.39 -10.34 -0.37
N ASN A 275 18.59 -10.92 -0.35
CA ASN A 275 19.84 -10.25 -0.73
C ASN A 275 20.34 -10.64 -2.13
N GLU A 276 19.45 -11.09 -2.98
CA GLU A 276 19.77 -11.51 -4.34
C GLU A 276 18.84 -10.81 -5.36
N ILE A 277 19.40 -10.35 -6.49
CA ILE A 277 18.65 -9.97 -7.69
C ILE A 277 19.12 -10.87 -8.81
N SER A 278 18.20 -11.53 -9.50
CA SER A 278 18.50 -12.33 -10.69
C SER A 278 17.62 -11.95 -11.87
N GLY A 279 18.18 -11.98 -13.09
CA GLY A 279 17.43 -11.56 -14.25
C GLY A 279 18.20 -11.54 -15.55
N THR A 280 17.81 -10.65 -16.44
CA THR A 280 18.37 -10.50 -17.79
C THR A 280 18.88 -9.08 -18.03
N ILE A 281 19.91 -8.98 -18.87
CA ILE A 281 20.46 -7.74 -19.40
C ILE A 281 20.34 -7.79 -20.92
N VAL A 282 19.80 -6.74 -21.50
CA VAL A 282 19.87 -6.46 -22.94
C VAL A 282 20.89 -5.37 -23.14
N SER A 283 22.01 -5.69 -23.79
CA SER A 283 23.07 -4.74 -24.12
C SER A 283 23.01 -4.40 -25.61
N THR A 284 23.04 -3.10 -25.93
CA THR A 284 23.04 -2.61 -27.30
C THR A 284 24.26 -1.70 -27.50
N ASP A 285 25.09 -2.03 -28.47
CA ASP A 285 26.24 -1.22 -28.89
C ASP A 285 26.34 -1.18 -30.42
N GLY A 286 27.45 -0.61 -30.95
CA GLY A 286 27.68 -0.54 -32.40
C GLY A 286 27.80 -1.91 -33.11
N ALA A 287 28.00 -2.99 -32.38
CA ALA A 287 28.11 -4.37 -32.92
C ALA A 287 26.76 -5.09 -32.92
N GLY A 288 25.73 -4.57 -32.23
CA GLY A 288 24.40 -5.13 -32.22
C GLY A 288 23.78 -5.29 -30.83
N VAL A 289 22.83 -6.23 -30.70
CA VAL A 289 22.07 -6.51 -29.47
C VAL A 289 22.53 -7.84 -28.89
N GLN A 290 22.87 -7.87 -27.61
CA GLN A 290 23.27 -9.06 -26.88
C GLN A 290 22.39 -9.24 -25.63
N ASN A 291 21.97 -10.46 -25.39
CA ASN A 291 21.21 -10.85 -24.19
C ASN A 291 22.09 -11.68 -23.26
N SER A 292 22.08 -11.36 -22.00
CA SER A 292 22.82 -12.10 -20.96
C SER A 292 22.00 -12.23 -19.67
N ARG A 293 22.38 -13.17 -18.83
CA ARG A 293 21.85 -13.29 -17.46
C ARG A 293 22.76 -12.57 -16.49
N TRP A 294 22.18 -12.03 -15.43
CA TRP A 294 22.91 -11.46 -14.32
C TRP A 294 22.35 -11.92 -12.99
N LYS A 295 23.21 -11.91 -12.00
CA LYS A 295 22.88 -12.26 -10.63
C LYS A 295 23.72 -11.38 -9.72
N ALA A 296 23.08 -10.46 -9.04
CA ALA A 296 23.70 -9.54 -8.09
C ALA A 296 23.43 -9.99 -6.66
N VAL A 297 24.40 -9.77 -5.79
CA VAL A 297 24.29 -10.04 -4.35
C VAL A 297 24.49 -8.72 -3.61
N ARG A 298 23.59 -8.45 -2.66
CA ARG A 298 23.68 -7.26 -1.80
C ARG A 298 24.71 -7.46 -0.70
N ASP A 299 25.45 -6.40 -0.40
CA ASP A 299 26.14 -6.29 0.87
C ASP A 299 25.10 -6.02 1.98
N PRO A 300 24.85 -6.98 2.90
CA PRO A 300 23.79 -6.82 3.91
C PRO A 300 24.01 -5.64 4.84
N SER A 301 25.25 -5.18 5.02
CA SER A 301 25.59 -4.02 5.87
C SER A 301 25.08 -2.70 5.30
N THR A 302 24.75 -2.67 4.01
CA THR A 302 24.27 -1.49 3.28
C THR A 302 22.75 -1.40 3.19
N LEU A 303 22.02 -2.41 3.67
CA LEU A 303 20.55 -2.39 3.74
C LEU A 303 20.06 -1.24 4.59
N ARG A 304 19.07 -0.49 4.11
CA ARG A 304 18.40 0.59 4.83
C ARG A 304 16.89 0.33 4.84
N PRO A 305 16.15 0.81 5.85
CA PRO A 305 14.68 0.80 5.83
C PRO A 305 14.15 1.53 4.58
N VAL A 306 13.00 1.09 4.10
CA VAL A 306 12.22 1.78 3.06
C VAL A 306 11.32 2.78 3.76
N GLU A 307 11.38 4.03 3.37
CA GLU A 307 10.56 5.15 3.87
C GLU A 307 9.79 5.80 2.72
#